data_4c44fb1521acd6c26def5ca5c24f8842
#
_entry.id   4c44fb1521acd6c26def5ca5c24f8842
#
_cell.length_a   1.000
_cell.length_b   1.000
_cell.length_c   1.000
_cell.angle_alpha   90.00
_cell.angle_beta   90.00
_cell.angle_gamma   90.00
#
_symmetry.space_group_name_H-M   'P 1'
#
loop_
_entity.id
_entity.type
_entity.pdbx_description
1 polymer ?
#
loop_
_entity_poly.entity_id
_entity_poly.type
_entity_poly.pdbx_seq_one_letter_code
_entity_poly.pdbx_strand_id
1 'polypeptide(L)'
;MNFLSHYSSPLGPMTLTSDGEALTGAWFDEKNRFVSTLANDAVEQELPIFTETGRWLDVYFSGREPEFMPKISFGEAGAFRRAVWELLRAIPYGETVTYGALAKQLANPRMSAQAVGGAVGRNPISIIVPCHRVVGANGSLTGFGGGIQRKLALLKLEGIDTAKFSIPKKGTAL
;
A
#
# COMPACT_ATOMS: atom_id res chain seq x y z
N MET A 1 0.11 -16.78 -15.83
CA MET A 1 0.43 -15.65 -16.73
C MET A 1 0.15 -14.37 -15.98
N ASN A 2 1.05 -13.40 -16.04
CA ASN A 2 0.90 -12.13 -15.36
C ASN A 2 0.70 -11.03 -16.39
N PHE A 3 -0.18 -10.10 -16.06
CA PHE A 3 -0.47 -8.93 -16.89
C PHE A 3 -0.05 -7.68 -16.18
N LEU A 4 0.31 -6.65 -16.94
CA LEU A 4 0.64 -5.34 -16.38
C LEU A 4 0.02 -4.20 -17.19
N SER A 5 -0.21 -3.09 -16.52
CA SER A 5 -0.62 -1.82 -17.12
C SER A 5 -0.03 -0.68 -16.29
N HIS A 6 -0.12 0.53 -16.82
CA HIS A 6 0.43 1.73 -16.19
C HIS A 6 -0.67 2.72 -15.83
N TYR A 7 -0.45 3.44 -14.73
CA TYR A 7 -1.34 4.51 -14.28
C TYR A 7 -0.53 5.75 -13.95
N SER A 8 -0.92 6.89 -14.52
CA SER A 8 -0.27 8.18 -14.26
C SER A 8 -0.96 8.86 -13.08
N SER A 9 -0.36 8.76 -11.89
CA SER A 9 -0.90 9.42 -10.70
C SER A 9 -0.31 10.82 -10.51
N PRO A 10 -1.00 11.71 -9.74
CA PRO A 10 -0.43 13.00 -9.36
C PRO A 10 0.88 12.92 -8.57
N LEU A 11 1.19 11.77 -8.00
CA LEU A 11 2.41 11.53 -7.22
C LEU A 11 3.49 10.78 -8.00
N GLY A 12 3.27 10.52 -9.27
CA GLY A 12 4.19 9.84 -10.16
C GLY A 12 3.60 8.61 -10.83
N PRO A 13 4.31 8.03 -11.81
CA PRO A 13 3.82 6.86 -12.54
C PRO A 13 3.75 5.64 -11.64
N MET A 14 2.72 4.82 -11.85
CA MET A 14 2.49 3.57 -11.15
C MET A 14 2.39 2.41 -12.14
N THR A 15 2.84 1.25 -11.71
CA THR A 15 2.59 -0.02 -12.39
C THR A 15 1.50 -0.80 -11.65
N LEU A 16 0.57 -1.35 -12.41
CA LEU A 16 -0.50 -2.23 -11.95
C LEU A 16 -0.25 -3.63 -12.50
N THR A 17 -0.49 -4.66 -11.69
CA THR A 17 -0.38 -6.05 -12.15
C THR A 17 -1.62 -6.86 -11.82
N SER A 18 -1.86 -7.90 -12.61
CA SER A 18 -3.01 -8.79 -12.46
C SER A 18 -2.66 -10.22 -12.89
N ASP A 19 -3.38 -11.18 -12.30
CA ASP A 19 -3.39 -12.58 -12.74
C ASP A 19 -4.40 -12.86 -13.87
N GLY A 20 -5.10 -11.83 -14.32
CA GLY A 20 -6.17 -11.89 -15.32
C GLY A 20 -7.56 -11.67 -14.73
N GLU A 21 -7.74 -11.90 -13.43
CA GLU A 21 -9.03 -11.73 -12.73
C GLU A 21 -8.99 -10.68 -11.63
N ALA A 22 -7.90 -10.63 -10.89
CA ALA A 22 -7.74 -9.76 -9.73
C ALA A 22 -6.50 -8.89 -9.86
N LEU A 23 -6.51 -7.74 -9.17
CA LEU A 23 -5.33 -6.91 -9.00
C LEU A 23 -4.37 -7.61 -8.04
N THR A 24 -3.14 -7.83 -8.46
CA THR A 24 -2.10 -8.48 -7.67
C THR A 24 -1.00 -7.52 -7.22
N GLY A 25 -0.91 -6.35 -7.84
CA GLY A 25 0.09 -5.35 -7.51
C GLY A 25 -0.31 -3.95 -7.96
N ALA A 26 0.15 -2.95 -7.21
CA ALA A 26 0.09 -1.54 -7.56
C ALA A 26 1.21 -0.82 -6.80
N TRP A 27 2.14 -0.19 -7.51
CA TRP A 27 3.27 0.48 -6.89
C TRP A 27 3.80 1.63 -7.73
N PHE A 28 4.51 2.55 -7.07
CA PHE A 28 5.19 3.65 -7.75
C PHE A 28 6.49 3.17 -8.38
N ASP A 29 6.73 3.53 -9.64
CA ASP A 29 7.81 2.99 -10.45
C ASP A 29 9.22 3.38 -9.96
N GLU A 30 9.38 4.54 -9.35
CA GLU A 30 10.69 5.06 -8.94
C GLU A 30 11.37 4.27 -7.81
N LYS A 31 10.63 3.49 -7.04
CA LYS A 31 11.19 2.70 -5.94
C LYS A 31 10.92 1.21 -6.10
N ASN A 32 11.50 0.69 -7.09
CA ASN A 32 11.16 -0.55 -7.76
C ASN A 32 11.67 -1.81 -7.05
N ARG A 33 11.14 -2.13 -5.88
CA ARG A 33 11.37 -3.42 -5.21
C ARG A 33 10.64 -4.57 -5.90
N PHE A 34 9.62 -4.28 -6.69
CA PHE A 34 8.69 -5.27 -7.24
C PHE A 34 8.92 -5.57 -8.72
N VAL A 35 9.69 -4.76 -9.44
CA VAL A 35 10.05 -5.07 -10.84
C VAL A 35 10.82 -6.37 -10.95
N SER A 36 11.65 -6.68 -9.97
CA SER A 36 12.35 -7.97 -9.92
C SER A 36 11.43 -9.16 -9.62
N THR A 37 10.20 -8.90 -9.15
CA THR A 37 9.20 -9.93 -8.90
C THR A 37 8.21 -10.07 -10.05
N LEU A 38 8.21 -9.12 -11.00
CA LEU A 38 7.54 -9.33 -12.27
C LEU A 38 8.29 -10.47 -12.97
N ALA A 39 7.63 -11.61 -13.10
CA ALA A 39 8.15 -12.66 -13.94
C ALA A 39 8.47 -12.07 -15.31
N ASN A 40 9.58 -12.49 -15.91
CA ASN A 40 10.04 -12.02 -17.22
C ASN A 40 9.00 -12.26 -18.35
N ASP A 41 7.88 -12.89 -18.03
CA ASP A 41 6.76 -13.21 -18.92
C ASP A 41 5.50 -12.35 -18.70
N ALA A 42 5.59 -11.25 -17.92
CA ALA A 42 4.47 -10.35 -17.76
C ALA A 42 4.13 -9.65 -19.08
N VAL A 43 2.86 -9.69 -19.45
CA VAL A 43 2.36 -9.13 -20.70
C VAL A 43 1.68 -7.79 -20.43
N GLU A 44 2.10 -6.77 -21.14
CA GLU A 44 1.39 -5.48 -21.12
C GLU A 44 0.10 -5.59 -21.91
N GLN A 45 -1.02 -5.53 -21.21
CA GLN A 45 -2.35 -5.68 -21.79
C GLN A 45 -3.39 -4.99 -20.94
N GLU A 46 -4.28 -4.25 -21.58
CA GLU A 46 -5.44 -3.68 -20.90
C GLU A 46 -6.44 -4.77 -20.52
N LEU A 47 -6.85 -4.75 -19.26
CA LEU A 47 -7.85 -5.66 -18.70
C LEU A 47 -8.93 -4.86 -17.96
N PRO A 48 -10.15 -5.41 -17.85
CA PRO A 48 -11.21 -4.76 -17.08
C PRO A 48 -10.82 -4.40 -15.65
N ILE A 49 -10.03 -5.24 -14.99
CA ILE A 49 -9.54 -4.98 -13.64
C ILE A 49 -8.63 -3.73 -13.58
N PHE A 50 -7.84 -3.46 -14.61
CA PHE A 50 -7.01 -2.26 -14.68
C PHE A 50 -7.86 -1.00 -14.90
N THR A 51 -8.89 -1.08 -15.74
CA THR A 51 -9.84 0.00 -15.94
C THR A 51 -10.57 0.34 -14.64
N GLU A 52 -11.04 -0.66 -13.92
CA GLU A 52 -11.71 -0.49 -12.61
C GLU A 52 -10.76 0.11 -11.58
N THR A 53 -9.53 -0.39 -11.50
CA THR A 53 -8.50 0.14 -10.60
C THR A 53 -8.16 1.58 -10.93
N GLY A 54 -8.04 1.93 -12.21
CA GLY A 54 -7.80 3.30 -12.65
C GLY A 54 -8.93 4.24 -12.21
N ARG A 55 -10.19 3.83 -12.34
CA ARG A 55 -11.34 4.62 -11.84
C ARG A 55 -11.31 4.77 -10.32
N TRP A 56 -10.93 3.72 -9.59
CA TRP A 56 -10.75 3.79 -8.14
C TRP A 56 -9.68 4.82 -7.76
N LEU A 57 -8.55 4.77 -8.42
CA LEU A 57 -7.44 5.71 -8.19
C LEU A 57 -7.83 7.15 -8.58
N ASP A 58 -8.58 7.35 -9.67
CA ASP A 58 -9.06 8.68 -10.07
C ASP A 58 -9.96 9.29 -8.99
N VAL A 59 -10.88 8.52 -8.42
CA VAL A 59 -11.74 8.97 -7.32
C VAL A 59 -10.89 9.28 -6.09
N TYR A 60 -9.97 8.37 -5.73
CA TYR A 60 -9.10 8.55 -4.58
C TYR A 60 -8.25 9.83 -4.70
N PHE A 61 -7.58 10.04 -5.82
CA PHE A 61 -6.75 11.22 -6.04
C PHE A 61 -7.56 12.52 -6.23
N SER A 62 -8.86 12.43 -6.40
CA SER A 62 -9.74 13.60 -6.34
C SER A 62 -10.02 14.09 -4.92
N GLY A 63 -9.51 13.39 -3.90
CA GLY A 63 -9.72 13.70 -2.48
C GLY A 63 -10.99 13.10 -1.90
N ARG A 64 -11.55 12.07 -2.53
CA ARG A 64 -12.74 11.37 -2.06
C ARG A 64 -12.46 9.90 -1.79
N GLU A 65 -13.18 9.35 -0.82
CA GLU A 65 -13.17 7.91 -0.59
C GLU A 65 -13.94 7.21 -1.70
N PRO A 66 -13.31 6.27 -2.44
CA PRO A 66 -14.04 5.46 -3.40
C PRO A 66 -15.08 4.57 -2.72
N GLU A 67 -16.27 4.45 -3.32
CA GLU A 67 -17.39 3.65 -2.78
C GLU A 67 -17.38 2.20 -3.28
N PHE A 68 -16.41 1.82 -4.07
CA PHE A 68 -16.23 0.47 -4.61
C PHE A 68 -14.81 0.00 -4.37
N MET A 69 -14.57 -1.30 -4.52
CA MET A 69 -13.25 -1.90 -4.31
C MET A 69 -12.95 -2.86 -5.46
N PRO A 70 -11.82 -2.69 -6.17
CA PRO A 70 -11.38 -3.68 -7.15
C PRO A 70 -11.13 -5.03 -6.47
N LYS A 71 -11.39 -6.12 -7.18
CA LYS A 71 -11.01 -7.45 -6.70
C LYS A 71 -9.50 -7.51 -6.58
N ILE A 72 -8.99 -7.90 -5.42
CA ILE A 72 -7.55 -8.04 -5.18
C ILE A 72 -7.19 -9.48 -4.83
N SER A 73 -5.94 -9.85 -5.07
CA SER A 73 -5.37 -11.13 -4.68
C SER A 73 -3.95 -10.93 -4.17
N PHE A 74 -3.65 -11.53 -3.03
CA PHE A 74 -2.28 -11.56 -2.49
C PHE A 74 -1.48 -12.77 -2.97
N GLY A 75 -2.03 -13.57 -3.86
CA GLY A 75 -1.37 -14.75 -4.40
C GLY A 75 -0.96 -15.74 -3.29
N GLU A 76 0.24 -16.27 -3.40
CA GLU A 76 0.81 -17.26 -2.47
C GLU A 76 1.56 -16.62 -1.29
N ALA A 77 1.15 -15.45 -0.85
CA ALA A 77 1.76 -14.80 0.30
C ALA A 77 1.63 -15.67 1.57
N GLY A 78 2.68 -15.67 2.38
CA GLY A 78 2.68 -16.38 3.66
C GLY A 78 1.57 -15.89 4.60
N ALA A 79 1.11 -16.78 5.47
CA ALA A 79 -0.04 -16.53 6.36
C ALA A 79 0.12 -15.25 7.21
N PHE A 80 1.32 -14.99 7.72
CA PHE A 80 1.59 -13.79 8.52
C PHE A 80 1.42 -12.49 7.71
N ARG A 81 2.02 -12.41 6.54
CA ARG A 81 1.90 -11.23 5.67
C ARG A 81 0.45 -11.00 5.26
N ARG A 82 -0.24 -12.06 4.88
CA ARG A 82 -1.67 -12.01 4.52
C ARG A 82 -2.51 -11.46 5.68
N ALA A 83 -2.28 -11.95 6.88
CA ALA A 83 -2.98 -11.48 8.08
C ALA A 83 -2.76 -9.98 8.33
N VAL A 84 -1.51 -9.52 8.20
CA VAL A 84 -1.17 -8.09 8.32
C VAL A 84 -1.88 -7.27 7.24
N TRP A 85 -1.83 -7.69 6.00
CA TRP A 85 -2.44 -6.94 4.88
C TRP A 85 -3.97 -6.89 4.98
N GLU A 86 -4.61 -7.95 5.49
CA GLU A 86 -6.05 -7.90 5.77
C GLU A 86 -6.39 -6.90 6.89
N LEU A 87 -5.54 -6.79 7.90
CA LEU A 87 -5.71 -5.74 8.92
C LEU A 87 -5.56 -4.33 8.32
N LEU A 88 -4.64 -4.15 7.37
CA LEU A 88 -4.49 -2.86 6.68
C LEU A 88 -5.77 -2.46 5.95
N ARG A 89 -6.43 -3.41 5.30
CA ARG A 89 -7.69 -3.16 4.58
C ARG A 89 -8.82 -2.67 5.49
N ALA A 90 -8.76 -3.00 6.76
CA ALA A 90 -9.77 -2.59 7.75
C ALA A 90 -9.52 -1.18 8.30
N ILE A 91 -8.40 -0.54 8.01
CA ILE A 91 -8.12 0.83 8.46
C ILE A 91 -8.97 1.82 7.65
N PRO A 92 -9.88 2.57 8.31
CA PRO A 92 -10.76 3.48 7.59
C PRO A 92 -10.03 4.61 6.88
N TYR A 93 -10.62 5.11 5.82
CA TYR A 93 -10.19 6.33 5.14
C TYR A 93 -10.13 7.50 6.11
N GLY A 94 -9.05 8.28 6.05
CA GLY A 94 -8.87 9.42 6.95
C GLY A 94 -8.40 9.09 8.37
N GLU A 95 -8.07 7.82 8.64
CA GLU A 95 -7.59 7.38 9.95
C GLU A 95 -6.20 6.75 9.85
N THR A 96 -5.48 6.77 10.97
CA THR A 96 -4.17 6.13 11.09
C THR A 96 -4.15 5.18 12.28
N VAL A 97 -3.29 4.16 12.20
CA VAL A 97 -2.99 3.25 13.30
C VAL A 97 -1.47 3.12 13.46
N THR A 98 -1.03 2.70 14.63
CA THR A 98 0.39 2.44 14.86
C THR A 98 0.74 0.99 14.55
N TYR A 99 2.02 0.72 14.25
CA TYR A 99 2.51 -0.65 14.09
C TYR A 99 2.25 -1.50 15.36
N GLY A 100 2.40 -0.89 16.54
CA GLY A 100 2.12 -1.57 17.80
C GLY A 100 0.65 -1.93 17.98
N ALA A 101 -0.26 -1.07 17.54
CA ALA A 101 -1.70 -1.35 17.59
C ALA A 101 -2.07 -2.51 16.65
N LEU A 102 -1.48 -2.58 15.45
CA LEU A 102 -1.66 -3.71 14.55
C LEU A 102 -1.11 -5.00 15.14
N ALA A 103 0.07 -4.95 15.75
CA ALA A 103 0.68 -6.13 16.40
C ALA A 103 -0.22 -6.72 17.48
N LYS A 104 -0.91 -5.87 18.25
CA LYS A 104 -1.87 -6.33 19.27
C LYS A 104 -3.10 -7.01 18.72
N GLN A 105 -3.50 -6.70 17.49
CA GLN A 105 -4.65 -7.32 16.83
C GLN A 105 -4.33 -8.72 16.27
N LEU A 106 -3.05 -9.05 16.12
CA LEU A 106 -2.62 -10.37 15.68
C LEU A 106 -2.70 -11.35 16.87
N ALA A 107 -3.18 -12.57 16.61
CA ALA A 107 -3.40 -13.58 17.63
C ALA A 107 -2.10 -14.14 18.24
N ASN A 108 -0.94 -13.71 17.82
CA ASN A 108 0.35 -14.19 18.30
C ASN A 108 1.00 -13.18 19.24
N PRO A 109 1.10 -13.48 20.56
CA PRO A 109 1.67 -12.56 21.55
C PRO A 109 3.16 -12.29 21.36
N ARG A 110 3.85 -13.05 20.50
CA ARG A 110 5.27 -12.85 20.19
C ARG A 110 5.50 -11.89 19.02
N MET A 111 4.43 -11.40 18.37
CA MET A 111 4.56 -10.48 17.26
C MET A 111 4.97 -9.09 17.74
N SER A 112 6.11 -8.63 17.23
CA SER A 112 6.62 -7.30 17.52
C SER A 112 6.10 -6.29 16.48
N ALA A 113 6.08 -5.02 16.87
CA ALA A 113 5.81 -3.92 15.95
C ALA A 113 6.81 -3.91 14.77
N GLN A 114 8.05 -4.33 14.99
CA GLN A 114 9.06 -4.44 13.94
C GLN A 114 8.72 -5.51 12.90
N ALA A 115 8.25 -6.69 13.32
CA ALA A 115 7.83 -7.75 12.40
C ALA A 115 6.61 -7.31 11.58
N VAL A 116 5.65 -6.65 12.20
CA VAL A 116 4.50 -6.05 11.52
C VAL A 116 4.96 -4.99 10.52
N GLY A 117 5.88 -4.10 10.91
CA GLY A 117 6.44 -3.09 10.02
C GLY A 117 7.12 -3.69 8.79
N GLY A 118 7.83 -4.79 8.93
CA GLY A 118 8.40 -5.52 7.81
C GLY A 118 7.34 -6.04 6.84
N ALA A 119 6.25 -6.60 7.35
CA ALA A 119 5.14 -7.08 6.53
C ALA A 119 4.38 -5.92 5.86
N VAL A 120 4.14 -4.82 6.56
CA VAL A 120 3.51 -3.60 6.01
C VAL A 120 4.33 -3.06 4.85
N GLY A 121 5.66 -2.98 5.00
CA GLY A 121 6.58 -2.49 3.96
C GLY A 121 6.66 -3.39 2.73
N ARG A 122 6.14 -4.61 2.80
CA ARG A 122 6.11 -5.56 1.67
C ARG A 122 4.74 -5.66 1.00
N ASN A 123 3.80 -4.81 1.38
CA ASN A 123 2.50 -4.74 0.72
C ASN A 123 2.67 -4.50 -0.78
N PRO A 124 2.17 -5.42 -1.63
CA PRO A 124 2.32 -5.28 -3.08
C PRO A 124 1.29 -4.35 -3.72
N ILE A 125 0.22 -3.98 -3.01
CA ILE A 125 -0.91 -3.22 -3.56
C ILE A 125 -1.02 -1.89 -2.81
N SER A 126 -0.15 -0.94 -3.14
CA SER A 126 -0.11 0.38 -2.49
C SER A 126 -1.42 1.14 -2.69
N ILE A 127 -1.79 1.95 -1.72
CA ILE A 127 -2.96 2.82 -1.66
C ILE A 127 -4.26 2.03 -1.45
N ILE A 128 -4.58 1.07 -2.30
CA ILE A 128 -5.81 0.25 -2.20
C ILE A 128 -5.76 -0.59 -0.93
N VAL A 129 -4.61 -1.20 -0.65
CA VAL A 129 -4.28 -1.75 0.67
C VAL A 129 -3.49 -0.67 1.41
N PRO A 130 -4.08 0.03 2.37
CA PRO A 130 -3.60 1.33 2.82
C PRO A 130 -2.44 1.25 3.83
N CYS A 131 -1.31 0.76 3.41
CA CYS A 131 -0.11 0.72 4.25
C CYS A 131 0.40 2.12 4.65
N HIS A 132 0.04 3.17 3.89
CA HIS A 132 0.34 4.55 4.24
C HIS A 132 -0.38 5.05 5.50
N ARG A 133 -1.46 4.38 5.93
CA ARG A 133 -2.21 4.72 7.17
C ARG A 133 -1.57 4.15 8.43
N VAL A 134 -0.44 3.44 8.32
CA VAL A 134 0.30 2.94 9.48
C VAL A 134 1.46 3.87 9.79
N VAL A 135 1.54 4.30 11.04
CA VAL A 135 2.56 5.24 11.52
C VAL A 135 3.31 4.65 12.71
N GLY A 136 4.50 5.15 12.97
CA GLY A 136 5.26 4.78 14.16
C GLY A 136 4.67 5.38 15.44
N ALA A 137 5.13 4.91 16.58
CA ALA A 137 4.81 5.49 17.86
C ALA A 137 5.14 6.99 17.86
N ASN A 138 4.36 7.81 18.56
CA ASN A 138 4.53 9.27 18.62
C ASN A 138 4.41 9.98 17.25
N GLY A 139 3.70 9.38 16.29
CA GLY A 139 3.47 9.99 14.99
C GLY A 139 4.68 9.99 14.05
N SER A 140 5.68 9.13 14.28
CA SER A 140 6.81 8.99 13.37
C SER A 140 6.39 8.38 12.04
N LEU A 141 6.69 9.05 10.93
CA LEU A 141 6.46 8.51 9.59
C LEU A 141 7.61 7.59 9.22
N THR A 142 7.32 6.29 9.16
CA THR A 142 8.32 5.27 8.84
C THR A 142 7.85 4.35 7.74
N GLY A 143 8.76 3.84 6.92
CA GLY A 143 8.59 2.62 6.18
C GLY A 143 7.51 2.57 5.10
N PHE A 144 7.41 3.57 4.23
CA PHE A 144 6.56 3.48 3.04
C PHE A 144 7.40 3.20 1.79
N GLY A 145 7.05 2.13 1.04
CA GLY A 145 7.78 1.73 -0.16
C GLY A 145 7.80 2.78 -1.27
N GLY A 146 6.81 3.63 -1.36
CA GLY A 146 6.75 4.78 -2.27
C GLY A 146 7.53 6.00 -1.79
N GLY A 147 8.11 5.98 -0.59
CA GLY A 147 8.84 7.10 0.02
C GLY A 147 7.98 7.94 0.97
N ILE A 148 8.64 8.52 1.95
CA ILE A 148 7.97 9.27 3.04
C ILE A 148 7.20 10.47 2.52
N GLN A 149 7.70 11.17 1.51
CA GLN A 149 7.01 12.32 0.93
C GLN A 149 5.67 11.93 0.28
N ARG A 150 5.62 10.77 -0.40
CA ARG A 150 4.36 10.24 -0.93
C ARG A 150 3.41 9.80 0.18
N LYS A 151 3.94 9.16 1.22
CA LYS A 151 3.14 8.80 2.40
C LYS A 151 2.48 10.03 3.01
N LEU A 152 3.24 11.09 3.21
CA LEU A 152 2.75 12.37 3.74
C LEU A 152 1.66 12.97 2.83
N ALA A 153 1.90 12.97 1.51
CA ALA A 153 0.94 13.47 0.52
C ALA A 153 -0.38 12.68 0.53
N LEU A 154 -0.32 11.35 0.66
CA LEU A 154 -1.51 10.49 0.74
C LEU A 154 -2.31 10.77 2.02
N LEU A 155 -1.65 10.88 3.16
CA LEU A 155 -2.30 11.22 4.43
C LEU A 155 -2.98 12.60 4.36
N LYS A 156 -2.31 13.57 3.80
CA LYS A 156 -2.85 14.92 3.61
C LYS A 156 -4.05 14.92 2.66
N LEU A 157 -3.98 14.15 1.58
CA LEU A 157 -5.07 13.97 0.63
C LEU A 157 -6.34 13.42 1.32
N GLU A 158 -6.17 12.53 2.29
CA GLU A 158 -7.27 11.95 3.07
C GLU A 158 -7.80 12.90 4.17
N GLY A 159 -7.31 14.13 4.23
CA GLY A 159 -7.76 15.13 5.20
C GLY A 159 -7.13 15.00 6.59
N ILE A 160 -6.09 14.21 6.74
CA ILE A 160 -5.39 14.05 8.01
C ILE A 160 -4.47 15.25 8.26
N ASP A 161 -4.50 15.80 9.45
CA ASP A 161 -3.55 16.83 9.86
C ASP A 161 -2.14 16.25 9.98
N THR A 162 -1.29 16.58 9.01
CA THR A 162 0.07 16.06 8.93
C THR A 162 1.08 16.78 9.81
N ALA A 163 0.70 17.90 10.43
CA ALA A 163 1.57 18.65 11.36
C ALA A 163 1.93 17.83 12.60
N LYS A 164 1.09 16.87 12.99
CA LYS A 164 1.33 15.97 14.13
C LYS A 164 2.35 14.86 13.87
N PHE A 165 2.78 14.69 12.61
CA PHE A 165 3.73 13.65 12.24
C PHE A 165 5.15 14.18 12.15
N SER A 166 6.12 13.31 12.44
CA SER A 166 7.55 13.62 12.32
C SER A 166 8.21 12.73 11.28
N ILE A 167 9.18 13.29 10.58
CA ILE A 167 10.02 12.53 9.64
C ILE A 167 11.31 12.16 10.38
N PRO A 168 11.66 10.85 10.51
CA PRO A 168 12.88 10.42 11.16
C PRO A 168 14.11 10.99 10.44
N LYS A 169 15.09 11.49 11.19
CA LYS A 169 16.33 12.04 10.66
C LYS A 169 17.38 10.95 10.38
N LYS A 170 17.23 9.76 10.98
CA LYS A 170 18.15 8.64 10.89
C LYS A 170 17.39 7.33 10.94
N GLY A 171 17.95 6.29 10.28
CA GLY A 171 17.43 4.92 10.34
C GLY A 171 17.07 4.34 8.97
N THR A 172 16.77 3.05 8.97
CA THR A 172 16.36 2.27 7.78
C THR A 172 14.96 2.61 7.27
N ALA A 173 14.27 3.51 7.95
CA ALA A 173 12.89 3.89 7.69
C ALA A 173 12.74 5.09 6.74
N LEU A 174 13.85 5.63 6.24
CA LEU A 174 13.90 6.75 5.29
C LEU A 174 13.80 6.27 3.85
#